data_3140ec0ead16b73b3a052bc4225aa824
#
_entry.id   3140ec0ead16b73b3a052bc4225aa824
#
_cell.length_a   1.000
_cell.length_b   1.000
_cell.length_c   1.000
_cell.angle_alpha   90.00
_cell.angle_beta   90.00
_cell.angle_gamma   90.00
#
_symmetry.space_group_name_H-M   'P 1'
#
loop_
_entity.id
_entity.type
_entity.pdbx_description
1 polymer ?
#
loop_
_entity_poly.entity_id
_entity_poly.type
_entity_poly.pdbx_seq_one_letter_code
_entity_poly.pdbx_strand_id
1 'polypeptide(L)'
;MHAGLHVSWAVDDALAYSDEIQRQLAGQERKEFLRQMYGNEPQQWADRLTGMERWRFIVNCFTRMRYCSSDGALDFDAKGAPQDNRDATPWFQLASRQSRDTRIVFGHWSTLGTVRWPEHNVIGLDTGCVWGGSLTALCLDDDTLTSTPCPLHRTPG
;
A
#
# COMPACT_ATOMS: atom_id res chain seq x y z
N MET A 1 0.81 6.98 -4.21
CA MET A 1 0.28 6.59 -2.88
C MET A 1 1.36 5.94 -2.02
N HIS A 2 1.14 5.66 -0.70
CA HIS A 2 2.19 5.03 0.10
C HIS A 2 2.22 3.50 -0.08
N ALA A 3 1.16 2.75 0.22
CA ALA A 3 1.19 1.28 0.13
C ALA A 3 0.25 0.72 -0.96
N GLY A 4 -1.04 0.51 -0.72
CA GLY A 4 -1.89 -0.15 -1.70
C GLY A 4 -3.35 0.30 -1.71
N LEU A 5 -4.12 -0.20 -2.68
CA LEU A 5 -5.57 -0.04 -2.79
C LEU A 5 -6.25 -1.40 -2.65
N HIS A 6 -7.31 -1.45 -1.84
CA HIS A 6 -8.11 -2.66 -1.70
C HIS A 6 -8.73 -3.07 -3.04
N VAL A 7 -8.84 -4.38 -3.25
CA VAL A 7 -9.28 -4.98 -4.53
C VAL A 7 -10.66 -4.49 -4.98
N SER A 8 -11.59 -4.27 -4.06
CA SER A 8 -12.95 -3.81 -4.36
C SER A 8 -13.12 -2.29 -4.51
N TRP A 9 -12.05 -1.51 -4.37
CA TRP A 9 -12.15 -0.06 -4.47
C TRP A 9 -11.85 0.43 -5.89
N ALA A 10 -12.77 1.19 -6.46
CA ALA A 10 -12.47 2.06 -7.59
C ALA A 10 -11.56 3.23 -7.13
N VAL A 11 -10.99 3.94 -8.08
CA VAL A 11 -10.11 5.09 -7.75
C VAL A 11 -10.89 6.18 -7.01
N ASP A 12 -12.13 6.44 -7.42
CA ASP A 12 -12.98 7.45 -6.78
C ASP A 12 -13.33 7.08 -5.34
N ASP A 13 -13.56 5.78 -5.06
CA ASP A 13 -13.75 5.29 -3.69
C ASP A 13 -12.51 5.55 -2.84
N ALA A 14 -11.32 5.23 -3.38
CA ALA A 14 -10.06 5.45 -2.68
C ALA A 14 -9.80 6.92 -2.38
N LEU A 15 -10.13 7.82 -3.30
CA LEU A 15 -10.05 9.28 -3.09
C LEU A 15 -11.01 9.72 -1.99
N ALA A 16 -12.26 9.26 -2.02
CA ALA A 16 -13.25 9.57 -0.98
C ALA A 16 -12.81 9.06 0.42
N TYR A 17 -12.21 7.85 0.48
CA TYR A 17 -11.68 7.30 1.73
C TYR A 17 -10.43 8.04 2.22
N SER A 18 -9.59 8.52 1.31
CA SER A 18 -8.46 9.39 1.65
C SER A 18 -8.95 10.69 2.30
N ASP A 19 -9.98 11.32 1.74
CA ASP A 19 -10.60 12.52 2.30
C ASP A 19 -11.26 12.25 3.66
N GLU A 20 -11.84 11.06 3.83
CA GLU A 20 -12.40 10.62 5.11
C GLU A 20 -11.32 10.58 6.20
N ILE A 21 -10.18 9.96 5.93
CA ILE A 21 -9.04 9.89 6.87
C ILE A 21 -8.43 11.27 7.11
N GLN A 22 -8.30 12.09 6.08
CA GLN A 22 -7.80 13.46 6.23
C GLN A 22 -8.66 14.29 7.19
N ARG A 23 -10.00 14.15 7.14
CA ARG A 23 -10.91 14.81 8.10
C ARG A 23 -10.66 14.34 9.53
N GLN A 24 -10.39 13.04 9.77
CA GLN A 24 -10.06 12.54 11.10
C GLN A 24 -8.73 13.12 11.62
N LEU A 25 -7.71 13.17 10.76
CA LEU A 25 -6.40 13.73 11.10
C LEU A 25 -6.43 15.24 11.36
N ALA A 26 -7.29 15.98 10.68
CA ALA A 26 -7.48 17.42 10.86
C ALA A 26 -8.47 17.77 12.00
N GLY A 27 -9.27 16.78 12.44
CA GLY A 27 -10.35 16.97 13.40
C GLY A 27 -9.88 17.15 14.85
N GLN A 28 -10.83 17.50 15.72
CA GLN A 28 -10.57 17.66 17.16
C GLN A 28 -10.22 16.33 17.83
N GLU A 29 -10.81 15.24 17.37
CA GLU A 29 -10.60 13.87 17.89
C GLU A 29 -9.33 13.18 17.35
N ARG A 30 -8.44 13.92 16.62
CA ARG A 30 -7.24 13.35 16.00
C ARG A 30 -6.34 12.56 16.94
N LYS A 31 -6.25 12.96 18.21
CA LYS A 31 -5.41 12.26 19.20
C LYS A 31 -5.96 10.87 19.49
N GLU A 32 -7.26 10.74 19.61
CA GLU A 32 -7.94 9.47 19.84
C GLU A 32 -7.87 8.59 18.59
N PHE A 33 -8.11 9.17 17.41
CA PHE A 33 -7.91 8.48 16.15
C PHE A 33 -6.50 7.90 16.04
N LEU A 34 -5.44 8.69 16.30
CA LEU A 34 -4.05 8.24 16.22
C LEU A 34 -3.71 7.14 17.22
N ARG A 35 -4.33 7.12 18.41
CA ARG A 35 -4.13 6.03 19.38
C ARG A 35 -4.73 4.71 18.94
N GLN A 36 -5.83 4.74 18.19
CA GLN A 36 -6.63 3.58 17.84
C GLN A 36 -6.44 3.11 16.40
N MET A 37 -5.82 3.91 15.52
CA MET A 37 -5.70 3.59 14.11
C MET A 37 -4.81 2.37 13.82
N TYR A 38 -3.92 1.99 14.74
CA TYR A 38 -3.09 0.81 14.59
C TYR A 38 -3.82 -0.45 15.04
N GLY A 39 -3.57 -1.54 14.35
CA GLY A 39 -4.13 -2.86 14.61
C GLY A 39 -4.33 -3.61 13.30
N ASN A 40 -4.45 -4.94 13.36
CA ASN A 40 -4.61 -5.79 12.18
C ASN A 40 -6.07 -6.06 11.82
N GLU A 41 -6.99 -5.74 12.73
CA GLU A 41 -8.44 -5.97 12.51
C GLU A 41 -9.20 -4.66 12.26
N PRO A 42 -10.19 -4.69 11.36
CA PRO A 42 -10.60 -5.84 10.54
C PRO A 42 -9.63 -6.10 9.38
N GLN A 43 -9.51 -7.36 8.93
CA GLN A 43 -8.73 -7.74 7.74
C GLN A 43 -9.57 -7.73 6.46
N GLN A 44 -10.90 -7.79 6.59
CA GLN A 44 -11.81 -7.83 5.46
C GLN A 44 -12.60 -6.53 5.34
N TRP A 45 -12.65 -5.98 4.11
CA TRP A 45 -13.52 -4.85 3.81
C TRP A 45 -14.99 -5.26 3.78
N ALA A 46 -15.82 -4.41 4.32
CA ALA A 46 -17.26 -4.45 4.11
C ALA A 46 -17.81 -3.02 4.14
N ASP A 47 -18.76 -2.71 3.26
CA ASP A 47 -19.33 -1.36 3.17
C ASP A 47 -20.06 -0.93 4.45
N ARG A 48 -20.49 -1.92 5.27
CA ARG A 48 -21.09 -1.69 6.58
C ARG A 48 -20.11 -1.29 7.68
N LEU A 49 -18.80 -1.34 7.43
CA LEU A 49 -17.81 -0.90 8.41
C LEU A 49 -18.00 0.59 8.72
N THR A 50 -17.96 0.93 10.01
CA THR A 50 -18.14 2.29 10.51
C THR A 50 -17.09 2.64 11.56
N GLY A 51 -16.94 3.92 11.85
CA GLY A 51 -16.07 4.41 12.91
C GLY A 51 -14.64 3.90 12.81
N MET A 52 -14.06 3.52 13.93
CA MET A 52 -12.64 3.16 14.02
C MET A 52 -12.27 1.90 13.22
N GLU A 53 -13.15 0.91 13.12
CA GLU A 53 -12.88 -0.29 12.30
C GLU A 53 -12.73 0.06 10.83
N ARG A 54 -13.64 0.89 10.31
CA ARG A 54 -13.58 1.40 8.95
C ARG A 54 -12.30 2.20 8.71
N TRP A 55 -12.02 3.15 9.56
CA TRP A 55 -10.83 4.01 9.41
C TRP A 55 -9.53 3.24 9.53
N ARG A 56 -9.46 2.26 10.44
CA ARG A 56 -8.28 1.39 10.57
C ARG A 56 -8.05 0.56 9.31
N PHE A 57 -9.11 0.01 8.74
CA PHE A 57 -9.00 -0.73 7.47
C PHE A 57 -8.46 0.17 6.35
N ILE A 58 -9.02 1.38 6.19
CA ILE A 58 -8.58 2.34 5.17
C ILE A 58 -7.10 2.72 5.38
N VAL A 59 -6.72 3.06 6.61
CA VAL A 59 -5.32 3.37 6.96
C VAL A 59 -4.41 2.19 6.64
N ASN A 60 -4.80 0.98 6.99
CA ASN A 60 -4.03 -0.23 6.72
C ASN A 60 -3.80 -0.45 5.21
N CYS A 61 -4.82 -0.25 4.38
CA CYS A 61 -4.66 -0.31 2.93
C CYS A 61 -3.66 0.73 2.42
N PHE A 62 -3.84 1.99 2.82
CA PHE A 62 -3.01 3.08 2.29
C PHE A 62 -1.58 3.08 2.81
N THR A 63 -1.30 2.47 3.98
CA THR A 63 0.00 2.61 4.65
C THR A 63 0.75 1.31 4.94
N ARG A 64 0.08 0.14 4.92
CA ARG A 64 0.69 -1.12 5.36
C ARG A 64 0.52 -2.30 4.40
N MET A 65 -0.48 -2.24 3.52
CA MET A 65 -0.88 -3.32 2.63
C MET A 65 0.27 -3.78 1.72
N ARG A 66 0.48 -5.09 1.66
CA ARG A 66 1.39 -5.76 0.72
C ARG A 66 0.69 -6.93 0.07
N TYR A 67 0.23 -7.86 0.87
CA TYR A 67 -0.40 -9.10 0.46
C TYR A 67 -1.88 -9.13 0.83
N CYS A 68 -2.62 -9.90 0.07
CA CYS A 68 -4.01 -10.23 0.33
C CYS A 68 -4.28 -11.69 0.02
N SER A 69 -5.33 -12.23 0.63
CA SER A 69 -5.96 -13.46 0.17
C SER A 69 -6.69 -13.26 -1.16
N SER A 70 -7.13 -14.33 -1.80
CA SER A 70 -7.83 -14.29 -3.08
C SER A 70 -9.15 -13.51 -3.05
N ASP A 71 -9.79 -13.40 -1.90
CA ASP A 71 -11.01 -12.62 -1.64
C ASP A 71 -10.74 -11.19 -1.17
N GLY A 72 -9.46 -10.79 -1.09
CA GLY A 72 -9.03 -9.43 -0.77
C GLY A 72 -8.80 -9.14 0.72
N ALA A 73 -8.89 -10.14 1.62
CA ALA A 73 -8.53 -9.92 3.01
C ALA A 73 -7.04 -9.53 3.14
N LEU A 74 -6.76 -8.54 3.99
CA LEU A 74 -5.39 -8.06 4.22
C LEU A 74 -4.58 -9.13 4.98
N ASP A 75 -3.42 -9.47 4.46
CA ASP A 75 -2.46 -10.35 5.12
C ASP A 75 -1.28 -9.54 5.65
N PHE A 76 -1.15 -9.48 6.98
CA PHE A 76 -0.06 -8.79 7.66
C PHE A 76 1.04 -9.73 8.13
N ASP A 77 0.86 -11.03 8.04
CA ASP A 77 1.83 -12.05 8.44
C ASP A 77 2.80 -12.35 7.29
N ALA A 78 2.32 -12.30 6.05
CA ALA A 78 3.15 -12.41 4.86
C ALA A 78 4.09 -11.20 4.74
N LYS A 79 5.40 -11.46 4.65
CA LYS A 79 6.46 -10.45 4.61
C LYS A 79 7.50 -10.82 3.57
N GLY A 80 8.38 -9.86 3.26
CA GLY A 80 9.47 -10.10 2.30
C GLY A 80 9.02 -9.94 0.85
N ALA A 81 9.70 -10.64 -0.04
CA ALA A 81 9.48 -10.58 -1.47
C ALA A 81 8.39 -11.58 -1.92
N PRO A 82 7.73 -11.34 -3.07
CA PRO A 82 6.67 -12.23 -3.56
C PRO A 82 7.08 -13.68 -3.72
N GLN A 83 8.32 -13.95 -4.14
CA GLN A 83 8.83 -15.32 -4.28
C GLN A 83 8.93 -16.09 -2.96
N ASP A 84 8.96 -15.40 -1.83
CA ASP A 84 9.06 -15.99 -0.49
C ASP A 84 7.69 -16.34 0.10
N ASN A 85 6.59 -15.88 -0.55
CA ASN A 85 5.22 -15.98 -0.05
C ASN A 85 4.29 -16.59 -1.11
N ARG A 86 4.34 -17.91 -1.27
CA ARG A 86 3.59 -18.62 -2.33
C ARG A 86 2.08 -18.64 -2.13
N ASP A 87 1.63 -18.55 -0.88
CA ASP A 87 0.22 -18.64 -0.50
C ASP A 87 -0.46 -17.26 -0.36
N ALA A 88 0.31 -16.18 -0.47
CA ALA A 88 -0.19 -14.81 -0.37
C ALA A 88 0.02 -14.07 -1.71
N THR A 89 -0.99 -13.32 -2.12
CA THR A 89 -0.97 -12.60 -3.40
C THR A 89 -0.64 -11.12 -3.19
N PRO A 90 0.35 -10.54 -3.87
CA PRO A 90 0.54 -9.10 -3.92
C PRO A 90 -0.77 -8.39 -4.28
N TRP A 91 -1.13 -7.35 -3.54
CA TRP A 91 -2.42 -6.67 -3.71
C TRP A 91 -2.72 -6.28 -5.17
N PHE A 92 -1.68 -5.87 -5.91
CA PHE A 92 -1.82 -5.42 -7.29
C PHE A 92 -1.97 -6.57 -8.31
N GLN A 93 -1.69 -7.82 -7.92
CA GLN A 93 -1.83 -9.00 -8.77
C GLN A 93 -3.23 -9.64 -8.71
N LEU A 94 -4.10 -9.19 -7.79
CA LEU A 94 -5.47 -9.69 -7.70
C LEU A 94 -6.25 -9.35 -8.98
N ALA A 95 -6.71 -10.37 -9.68
CA ALA A 95 -7.40 -10.23 -10.98
C ALA A 95 -8.70 -9.44 -10.89
N SER A 96 -9.37 -9.49 -9.72
CA SER A 96 -10.62 -8.77 -9.45
C SER A 96 -10.43 -7.30 -9.07
N ARG A 97 -9.20 -6.78 -9.07
CA ARG A 97 -8.89 -5.40 -8.68
C ARG A 97 -9.60 -4.38 -9.57
N GLN A 98 -10.46 -3.55 -8.98
CA GLN A 98 -11.24 -2.55 -9.71
C GLN A 98 -10.38 -1.41 -10.29
N SER A 99 -9.25 -1.09 -9.64
CA SER A 99 -8.31 -0.05 -10.09
C SER A 99 -7.28 -0.51 -11.13
N ARG A 100 -7.45 -1.68 -11.75
CA ARG A 100 -6.45 -2.28 -12.67
C ARG A 100 -6.15 -1.43 -13.92
N ASP A 101 -7.11 -0.66 -14.39
CA ASP A 101 -6.97 0.17 -15.59
C ASP A 101 -6.32 1.53 -15.30
N THR A 102 -6.05 1.82 -14.01
CA THR A 102 -5.38 3.04 -13.58
C THR A 102 -3.93 2.75 -13.23
N ARG A 103 -3.00 3.56 -13.75
CA ARG A 103 -1.60 3.50 -13.36
C ARG A 103 -1.43 3.96 -11.92
N ILE A 104 -0.89 3.08 -11.08
CA ILE A 104 -0.65 3.37 -9.66
C ILE A 104 0.85 3.38 -9.39
N VAL A 105 1.33 4.49 -8.84
CA VAL A 105 2.69 4.63 -8.32
C VAL A 105 2.64 4.56 -6.80
N PHE A 106 3.45 3.66 -6.20
CA PHE A 106 3.43 3.42 -4.76
C PHE A 106 4.84 3.21 -4.17
N GLY A 107 4.95 3.22 -2.85
CA GLY A 107 6.16 3.00 -2.09
C GLY A 107 6.05 1.83 -1.10
N HIS A 108 6.57 1.99 0.12
CA HIS A 108 6.39 1.10 1.27
C HIS A 108 7.02 -0.30 1.16
N TRP A 109 7.04 -0.91 -0.01
CA TRP A 109 7.43 -2.32 -0.19
C TRP A 109 8.85 -2.45 -0.74
N SER A 110 9.84 -2.15 0.08
CA SER A 110 11.26 -2.13 -0.31
C SER A 110 11.82 -3.48 -0.77
N THR A 111 11.20 -4.59 -0.37
CA THR A 111 11.63 -5.96 -0.75
C THR A 111 10.96 -6.47 -2.02
N LEU A 112 10.17 -5.64 -2.73
CA LEU A 112 9.49 -6.05 -3.95
C LEU A 112 10.46 -6.42 -5.10
N GLY A 113 11.66 -5.82 -5.12
CA GLY A 113 12.76 -6.14 -6.04
C GLY A 113 12.59 -5.54 -7.43
N THR A 114 11.41 -5.54 -8.00
CA THR A 114 11.09 -5.00 -9.31
C THR A 114 10.36 -3.66 -9.17
N VAL A 115 10.75 -2.66 -9.95
CA VAL A 115 10.11 -1.33 -9.93
C VAL A 115 8.84 -1.31 -10.78
N ARG A 116 8.86 -1.92 -11.98
CA ARG A 116 7.76 -1.86 -12.94
C ARG A 116 7.06 -3.21 -13.07
N TRP A 117 5.74 -3.18 -13.00
CA TRP A 117 4.85 -4.32 -13.24
C TRP A 117 3.80 -3.92 -14.31
N PRO A 118 4.20 -3.89 -15.59
CA PRO A 118 3.36 -3.38 -16.69
C PRO A 118 2.04 -4.14 -16.82
N GLU A 119 2.06 -5.46 -16.63
CA GLU A 119 0.90 -6.35 -16.69
C GLU A 119 -0.16 -6.03 -15.62
N HIS A 120 0.26 -5.34 -14.55
CA HIS A 120 -0.61 -4.92 -13.44
C HIS A 120 -0.79 -3.40 -13.37
N ASN A 121 -0.22 -2.66 -14.32
CA ASN A 121 -0.28 -1.19 -14.38
C ASN A 121 0.17 -0.49 -13.07
N VAL A 122 1.25 -1.01 -12.45
CA VAL A 122 1.78 -0.43 -11.21
C VAL A 122 3.28 -0.21 -11.26
N ILE A 123 3.75 0.76 -10.48
CA ILE A 123 5.16 1.11 -10.32
C ILE A 123 5.46 1.27 -8.83
N GLY A 124 6.38 0.45 -8.29
CA GLY A 124 6.86 0.53 -6.91
C GLY A 124 8.17 1.30 -6.83
N LEU A 125 8.21 2.43 -6.12
CA LEU A 125 9.40 3.29 -6.04
C LEU A 125 10.24 3.11 -4.78
N ASP A 126 9.77 2.30 -3.80
CA ASP A 126 10.59 1.99 -2.63
C ASP A 126 11.63 0.92 -2.99
N THR A 127 12.82 1.35 -3.30
CA THR A 127 13.96 0.50 -3.65
C THR A 127 14.96 0.34 -2.50
N GLY A 128 14.50 0.55 -1.27
CA GLY A 128 15.21 0.17 -0.06
C GLY A 128 16.41 1.04 0.31
N CYS A 129 16.35 2.34 0.06
CA CYS A 129 17.47 3.25 0.34
C CYS A 129 18.03 3.10 1.76
N VAL A 130 17.18 3.05 2.80
CA VAL A 130 17.60 2.89 4.20
C VAL A 130 18.31 1.56 4.48
N TRP A 131 18.08 0.56 3.64
CA TRP A 131 18.65 -0.77 3.71
C TRP A 131 19.90 -0.95 2.80
N GLY A 132 20.47 0.14 2.29
CA GLY A 132 21.61 0.09 1.37
C GLY A 132 21.24 -0.20 -0.09
N GLY A 133 19.97 -0.07 -0.43
CA GLY A 133 19.50 -0.12 -1.81
C GLY A 133 19.64 1.24 -2.52
N SER A 134 18.60 1.73 -3.14
CA SER A 134 18.63 2.99 -3.89
C SER A 134 17.45 3.90 -3.54
N LEU A 135 17.64 5.19 -3.72
CA LEU A 135 16.54 6.16 -3.81
C LEU A 135 16.14 6.28 -5.28
N THR A 136 14.90 5.93 -5.58
CA THR A 136 14.38 5.90 -6.96
C THR A 136 13.27 6.92 -7.14
N ALA A 137 13.33 7.66 -8.23
CA ALA A 137 12.33 8.63 -8.65
C ALA A 137 11.82 8.33 -10.05
N LEU A 138 10.56 8.65 -10.31
CA LEU A 138 9.90 8.56 -11.61
C LEU A 138 9.51 9.96 -12.08
N CYS A 139 9.95 10.33 -13.25
CA CYS A 139 9.39 11.49 -13.97
C CYS A 139 8.05 11.06 -14.59
N LEU A 140 6.95 11.74 -14.25
CA LEU A 140 5.62 11.39 -14.75
C LEU A 140 5.36 11.86 -16.18
N ASP A 141 6.16 12.82 -16.69
CA ASP A 141 5.96 13.40 -18.03
C ASP A 141 6.50 12.49 -19.14
N ASP A 142 7.62 11.81 -18.87
CA ASP A 142 8.32 10.99 -19.87
C ASP A 142 8.61 9.54 -19.41
N ASP A 143 8.10 9.15 -18.24
CA ASP A 143 8.32 7.84 -17.61
C ASP A 143 9.80 7.50 -17.33
N THR A 144 10.68 8.51 -17.25
CA THR A 144 12.07 8.28 -16.93
C THR A 144 12.26 7.92 -15.46
N LEU A 145 12.98 6.82 -15.20
CA LEU A 145 13.41 6.43 -13.87
C LEU A 145 14.84 6.92 -13.62
N THR A 146 15.04 7.57 -12.49
CA THR A 146 16.36 7.95 -11.98
C THR A 146 16.58 7.28 -10.62
N SER A 147 17.77 6.68 -10.42
CA SER A 147 18.09 5.96 -9.20
C SER A 147 19.49 6.31 -8.73
N THR A 148 19.63 6.51 -7.41
CA THR A 148 20.92 6.81 -6.76
C THR A 148 21.17 5.78 -5.64
N PRO A 149 22.32 5.09 -5.61
CA PRO A 149 22.68 4.19 -4.54
C PRO A 149 22.73 4.89 -3.19
N CYS A 150 22.29 4.21 -2.15
CA CYS A 150 22.28 4.72 -0.78
C CYS A 150 23.23 3.91 0.13
N PRO A 151 23.87 4.57 1.12
CA PRO A 151 24.62 3.84 2.14
C PRO A 151 23.67 3.02 3.02
N LEU A 152 24.15 1.89 3.52
CA LEU A 152 23.42 1.07 4.48
C LEU A 152 23.30 1.80 5.82
N HIS A 153 22.08 2.09 6.27
CA HIS A 153 21.80 2.67 7.58
C HIS A 153 21.27 1.66 8.59
N ARG A 154 20.52 0.65 8.12
CA ARG A 154 19.95 -0.42 8.93
C ARG A 154 19.90 -1.70 8.13
N THR A 155 19.94 -2.84 8.80
CA THR A 155 19.54 -4.12 8.22
C THR A 155 18.02 -4.27 8.28
N PRO A 156 17.36 -4.85 7.26
CA PRO A 156 15.96 -5.21 7.34
C PRO A 156 15.68 -6.09 8.58
N GLY A 157 14.64 -5.77 9.33
CA GLY A 157 14.21 -6.55 10.49
C GLY A 157 13.18 -7.62 10.13
#